data_0318896eb66c78f9738ebc5a7153c53b
#
_entry.id   0318896eb66c78f9738ebc5a7153c53b
#
_cell.length_a   1.000
_cell.length_b   1.000
_cell.length_c   1.000
_cell.angle_alpha   90.00
_cell.angle_beta   90.00
_cell.angle_gamma   90.00
#
_symmetry.space_group_name_H-M   'P 1'
#
loop_
_entity.id
_entity.type
_entity.pdbx_description
1 polymer ?
#
loop_
_entity_poly.entity_id
_entity_poly.type
_entity_poly.pdbx_seq_one_letter_code
_entity_poly.pdbx_strand_id
1 'polypeptide(L)'
;MILKGPSDRWFGLGIGVEAGFGMSSGDAVVYSAVTTPKLTDRNFTGFMQPPLDSSQDWTIVSDVVSGSVRTLTLTRALTNSDPNDYQMPYATTNSISFAGPRPANATTTVAPHGGTANVGYATASFTTVLGVNDTAVANKKIVLYPNPAKETVNIKNADRIKSVDIYETGGRKVRSVVPDGETISVRDLKSGIYYFEITLKDGSLSYEKLIKE
;
A
#
# COMPACT_ATOMS: atom_id res chain seq x y z
N MET A 1 5.90 3.65 -5.41
CA MET A 1 5.08 4.83 -5.82
C MET A 1 4.52 4.60 -7.22
N ILE A 2 3.30 5.08 -7.50
CA ILE A 2 2.74 5.10 -8.86
C ILE A 2 2.62 6.56 -9.29
N LEU A 3 3.31 6.91 -10.37
CA LEU A 3 3.26 8.25 -10.96
C LEU A 3 2.58 8.18 -12.33
N LYS A 4 1.55 9.00 -12.53
CA LYS A 4 0.83 9.07 -13.81
C LYS A 4 1.00 10.45 -14.44
N GLY A 5 1.26 10.46 -15.73
CA GLY A 5 1.41 11.67 -16.53
C GLY A 5 0.99 11.48 -17.97
N PRO A 6 1.00 12.56 -18.78
CA PRO A 6 0.73 12.47 -20.21
C PRO A 6 1.79 11.60 -20.92
N SER A 7 1.37 10.84 -21.94
CA SER A 7 2.30 9.99 -22.68
C SER A 7 3.14 10.72 -23.72
N ASP A 8 2.75 11.93 -24.10
CA ASP A 8 3.32 12.75 -25.18
C ASP A 8 4.32 13.81 -24.73
N ARG A 9 4.58 13.91 -23.40
CA ARG A 9 5.47 14.92 -22.84
C ARG A 9 6.21 14.42 -21.61
N TRP A 10 7.25 15.16 -21.20
CA TRP A 10 7.90 14.91 -19.94
C TRP A 10 6.98 15.30 -18.79
N PHE A 11 7.17 14.72 -17.64
CA PHE A 11 6.51 15.09 -16.38
C PHE A 11 7.39 14.73 -15.20
N GLY A 12 7.13 15.33 -14.06
CA GLY A 12 7.92 15.11 -12.86
C GLY A 12 7.10 15.09 -11.59
N LEU A 13 7.77 14.87 -10.50
CA LEU A 13 7.25 14.96 -9.15
C LEU A 13 8.31 15.62 -8.27
N GLY A 14 7.98 16.76 -7.68
CA GLY A 14 8.72 17.34 -6.57
C GLY A 14 8.23 16.76 -5.26
N ILE A 15 9.14 16.48 -4.34
CA ILE A 15 8.90 15.86 -3.04
C ILE A 15 9.44 16.78 -1.95
N GLY A 16 8.63 17.03 -0.91
CA GLY A 16 9.01 17.96 0.15
C GLY A 16 8.95 19.42 -0.27
N VAL A 17 8.19 19.72 -1.33
CA VAL A 17 8.07 21.08 -1.88
C VAL A 17 6.97 21.87 -1.21
N GLU A 18 7.21 23.14 -0.92
CA GLU A 18 6.20 24.03 -0.37
C GLU A 18 5.22 24.48 -1.45
N ALA A 19 3.92 24.44 -1.15
CA ALA A 19 2.88 24.85 -2.08
C ALA A 19 3.02 26.34 -2.44
N GLY A 20 3.09 26.64 -3.74
CA GLY A 20 3.29 28.01 -4.26
C GLY A 20 4.76 28.44 -4.40
N PHE A 21 5.70 27.74 -3.73
CA PHE A 21 7.15 28.01 -3.83
C PHE A 21 7.93 26.90 -4.55
N GLY A 22 7.29 25.88 -4.93
CA GLY A 22 7.58 24.62 -5.60
C GLY A 22 8.97 24.24 -6.09
N MET A 23 9.86 25.18 -6.34
CA MET A 23 11.22 24.88 -6.86
C MET A 23 12.33 25.46 -5.98
N SER A 24 12.00 26.03 -4.83
CA SER A 24 12.97 26.69 -3.96
C SER A 24 13.80 25.69 -3.16
N SER A 25 13.22 24.55 -2.83
CA SER A 25 13.88 23.47 -2.09
C SER A 25 13.11 22.15 -2.29
N GLY A 26 13.73 21.03 -1.96
CA GLY A 26 13.16 19.71 -2.06
C GLY A 26 13.82 18.86 -3.13
N ASP A 27 13.36 17.65 -3.21
CA ASP A 27 13.82 16.62 -4.12
C ASP A 27 12.88 16.51 -5.33
N ALA A 28 13.35 16.06 -6.45
CA ALA A 28 12.55 15.92 -7.66
C ALA A 28 12.93 14.72 -8.49
N VAL A 29 11.94 14.04 -9.00
CA VAL A 29 12.11 13.00 -10.02
C VAL A 29 11.46 13.45 -11.32
N VAL A 30 12.18 13.33 -12.42
CA VAL A 30 11.72 13.77 -13.75
C VAL A 30 11.82 12.62 -14.73
N TYR A 31 10.69 12.35 -15.40
CA TYR A 31 10.62 11.38 -16.48
C TYR A 31 10.61 12.08 -17.85
N SER A 32 11.43 11.54 -18.75
CA SER A 32 11.41 11.89 -20.18
C SER A 32 11.61 10.62 -21.02
N ALA A 33 10.79 10.44 -22.05
CA ALA A 33 10.88 9.27 -22.93
C ALA A 33 12.16 9.24 -23.79
N VAL A 34 12.84 10.40 -23.94
CA VAL A 34 13.98 10.58 -24.85
C VAL A 34 15.32 10.74 -24.17
N THR A 35 15.35 10.82 -22.85
CA THR A 35 16.61 10.87 -22.09
C THR A 35 17.13 9.48 -21.74
N THR A 36 18.43 9.41 -21.47
CA THR A 36 19.08 8.22 -20.91
C THR A 36 19.87 8.61 -19.66
N PRO A 37 19.46 8.17 -18.48
CA PRO A 37 18.27 7.36 -18.16
C PRO A 37 16.96 8.15 -18.42
N LYS A 38 15.85 7.44 -18.62
CA LYS A 38 14.52 8.04 -18.81
C LYS A 38 13.97 8.72 -17.56
N LEU A 39 14.29 8.20 -16.41
CA LEU A 39 13.98 8.76 -15.11
C LEU A 39 15.25 9.35 -14.51
N THR A 40 15.19 10.57 -14.06
CA THR A 40 16.34 11.26 -13.44
C THR A 40 15.97 11.78 -12.08
N ASP A 41 16.85 11.55 -11.12
CA ASP A 41 16.84 12.16 -9.80
C ASP A 41 17.47 13.55 -9.86
N ARG A 42 16.83 14.52 -9.22
CA ARG A 42 17.19 15.94 -9.30
C ARG A 42 16.88 16.63 -7.98
N ASN A 43 17.61 17.67 -7.66
CA ASN A 43 17.28 18.50 -6.52
C ASN A 43 16.93 19.94 -6.92
N PHE A 44 16.03 20.57 -6.17
CA PHE A 44 15.65 21.96 -6.43
C PHE A 44 16.68 22.90 -5.81
N THR A 45 17.20 23.81 -6.66
CA THR A 45 18.16 24.86 -6.26
C THR A 45 17.66 26.25 -6.58
N GLY A 46 16.37 26.41 -6.89
CA GLY A 46 15.72 27.66 -7.28
C GLY A 46 14.81 27.50 -8.49
N PHE A 47 14.29 28.61 -9.01
CA PHE A 47 13.33 28.64 -10.13
C PHE A 47 14.00 28.41 -11.50
N MET A 48 14.81 27.39 -11.60
CA MET A 48 15.46 26.96 -12.85
C MET A 48 15.28 25.45 -13.04
N GLN A 49 15.78 24.93 -14.16
CA GLN A 49 15.76 23.47 -14.35
C GLN A 49 16.58 22.82 -13.25
N PRO A 50 15.99 21.92 -12.44
CA PRO A 50 16.71 21.26 -11.36
C PRO A 50 17.91 20.50 -11.91
N PRO A 51 19.12 20.68 -11.36
CA PRO A 51 20.29 19.90 -11.74
C PRO A 51 20.06 18.41 -11.45
N LEU A 52 20.79 17.58 -12.17
CA LEU A 52 20.86 16.15 -11.85
C LEU A 52 21.50 15.97 -10.48
N ASP A 53 20.93 15.09 -9.68
CA ASP A 53 21.59 14.65 -8.46
C ASP A 53 22.77 13.73 -8.80
N SER A 54 23.79 13.74 -7.95
CA SER A 54 24.95 12.87 -8.06
C SER A 54 24.59 11.40 -7.83
N SER A 55 23.60 11.13 -6.97
CA SER A 55 22.99 9.83 -6.77
C SER A 55 21.68 9.72 -7.55
N GLN A 56 21.41 8.57 -8.15
CA GLN A 56 20.21 8.32 -8.93
C GLN A 56 19.45 7.18 -8.28
N ASP A 57 18.69 7.50 -7.24
CA ASP A 57 18.13 6.52 -6.31
C ASP A 57 16.76 5.96 -6.71
N TRP A 58 16.16 6.49 -7.76
CA TRP A 58 14.87 6.03 -8.27
C TRP A 58 15.01 4.93 -9.31
N THR A 59 14.21 3.88 -9.17
CA THR A 59 14.16 2.77 -10.12
C THR A 59 12.76 2.65 -10.73
N ILE A 60 12.68 2.51 -12.07
CA ILE A 60 11.46 2.17 -12.78
C ILE A 60 11.23 0.65 -12.67
N VAL A 61 10.16 0.24 -11.99
CA VAL A 61 9.71 -1.15 -11.92
C VAL A 61 8.85 -1.49 -13.13
N SER A 62 7.97 -0.56 -13.56
CA SER A 62 7.20 -0.70 -14.79
C SER A 62 6.90 0.64 -15.43
N ASP A 63 6.76 0.65 -16.76
CA ASP A 63 6.44 1.81 -17.58
C ASP A 63 5.38 1.37 -18.61
N VAL A 64 4.13 1.78 -18.42
CA VAL A 64 2.99 1.36 -19.23
C VAL A 64 2.27 2.57 -19.81
N VAL A 65 1.98 2.55 -21.09
CA VAL A 65 1.18 3.56 -21.79
C VAL A 65 -0.19 2.97 -22.13
N SER A 66 -1.24 3.67 -21.76
CA SER A 66 -2.62 3.35 -22.16
C SER A 66 -3.31 4.63 -22.62
N GLY A 67 -3.59 4.71 -23.90
CA GLY A 67 -4.09 5.94 -24.54
C GLY A 67 -3.11 7.10 -24.36
N SER A 68 -3.59 8.22 -23.86
CA SER A 68 -2.79 9.43 -23.58
C SER A 68 -2.11 9.45 -22.23
N VAL A 69 -2.21 8.39 -21.44
CA VAL A 69 -1.68 8.31 -20.07
C VAL A 69 -0.52 7.31 -20.00
N ARG A 70 0.60 7.76 -19.45
CA ARG A 70 1.73 6.93 -19.02
C ARG A 70 1.62 6.69 -17.51
N THR A 71 1.79 5.44 -17.11
CA THR A 71 1.84 5.02 -15.71
C THR A 71 3.20 4.42 -15.42
N LEU A 72 3.93 5.03 -14.50
CA LEU A 72 5.20 4.54 -13.99
C LEU A 72 4.99 3.94 -12.61
N THR A 73 5.51 2.74 -12.38
CA THR A 73 5.70 2.20 -11.04
C THR A 73 7.16 2.40 -10.66
N LEU A 74 7.39 3.13 -9.58
CA LEU A 74 8.71 3.57 -9.15
C LEU A 74 9.00 3.08 -7.74
N THR A 75 10.27 2.79 -7.47
CA THR A 75 10.77 2.48 -6.11
C THR A 75 11.99 3.33 -5.80
N ARG A 76 12.13 3.68 -4.51
CA ARG A 76 13.28 4.29 -3.88
C ARG A 76 13.32 3.87 -2.41
N ALA A 77 14.48 3.84 -1.80
CA ALA A 77 14.60 3.72 -0.36
C ALA A 77 13.94 4.93 0.33
N LEU A 78 13.30 4.71 1.48
CA LEU A 78 12.68 5.80 2.24
C LEU A 78 13.71 6.75 2.84
N THR A 79 14.90 6.23 3.12
CA THR A 79 16.06 6.99 3.60
C THR A 79 17.31 6.48 2.92
N ASN A 80 18.27 7.35 2.67
CA ASN A 80 19.59 7.05 2.14
C ASN A 80 20.64 8.00 2.73
N SER A 81 21.86 7.93 2.27
CA SER A 81 22.96 8.79 2.73
C SER A 81 23.12 10.08 1.94
N ASP A 82 22.30 10.31 0.90
CA ASP A 82 22.35 11.53 0.12
C ASP A 82 21.70 12.68 0.87
N PRO A 83 22.42 13.76 1.21
CA PRO A 83 21.85 14.90 1.93
C PRO A 83 20.90 15.75 1.08
N ASN A 84 20.93 15.60 -0.24
CA ASN A 84 20.07 16.35 -1.17
C ASN A 84 18.70 15.68 -1.31
N ASP A 85 18.60 14.40 -0.97
CA ASP A 85 17.38 13.64 -1.06
C ASP A 85 16.40 13.97 0.08
N TYR A 86 15.14 14.05 -0.25
CA TYR A 86 14.09 14.16 0.75
C TYR A 86 13.95 12.85 1.53
N GLN A 87 14.35 12.89 2.79
CA GLN A 87 14.33 11.72 3.68
C GLN A 87 12.91 11.49 4.22
N MET A 88 12.44 10.25 4.14
CA MET A 88 11.10 9.82 4.56
C MET A 88 11.17 8.73 5.64
N PRO A 89 11.78 8.99 6.82
CA PRO A 89 11.88 7.98 7.86
C PRO A 89 10.47 7.55 8.32
N TYR A 90 10.18 6.26 8.22
CA TYR A 90 8.85 5.69 8.47
C TYR A 90 8.24 6.09 9.83
N ALA A 91 9.08 6.16 10.86
CA ALA A 91 8.61 6.44 12.22
C ALA A 91 8.18 7.90 12.45
N THR A 92 8.68 8.85 11.66
CA THR A 92 8.52 10.29 11.91
C THR A 92 7.85 11.05 10.78
N THR A 93 7.68 10.43 9.60
CA THR A 93 7.05 11.08 8.46
C THR A 93 5.53 11.08 8.62
N ASN A 94 4.95 12.26 8.90
CA ASN A 94 3.50 12.42 9.08
C ASN A 94 2.80 12.96 7.83
N SER A 95 3.50 13.76 7.03
CA SER A 95 2.99 14.31 5.78
C SER A 95 4.12 14.61 4.82
N ILE A 96 3.82 14.57 3.53
CA ILE A 96 4.75 14.97 2.46
C ILE A 96 3.97 15.83 1.48
N SER A 97 4.53 17.00 1.15
CA SER A 97 4.01 17.87 0.11
C SER A 97 4.64 17.51 -1.23
N PHE A 98 3.83 17.55 -2.28
CA PHE A 98 4.21 17.19 -3.64
C PHE A 98 3.89 18.30 -4.63
N ALA A 99 4.70 18.41 -5.67
CA ALA A 99 4.43 19.23 -6.85
C ALA A 99 4.58 18.39 -8.11
N GLY A 100 3.58 18.41 -9.00
CA GLY A 100 3.56 17.63 -10.24
C GLY A 100 3.69 18.55 -11.47
N PRO A 101 4.89 18.91 -11.90
CA PRO A 101 5.08 19.73 -13.09
C PRO A 101 4.94 18.90 -14.38
N ARG A 102 4.37 19.56 -15.40
CA ARG A 102 4.32 19.06 -16.78
C ARG A 102 4.28 20.26 -17.74
N PRO A 103 4.84 20.20 -18.96
CA PRO A 103 4.70 21.27 -19.91
C PRO A 103 3.27 21.37 -20.44
N ALA A 104 2.84 22.58 -20.82
CA ALA A 104 1.53 22.82 -21.43
C ALA A 104 1.40 22.10 -22.79
N ASN A 105 2.48 22.14 -23.57
CA ASN A 105 2.51 21.54 -24.92
C ASN A 105 3.20 20.18 -24.92
N ALA A 106 2.87 19.35 -25.89
CA ALA A 106 3.53 18.06 -26.13
C ALA A 106 5.02 18.31 -26.41
N THR A 107 5.87 17.85 -25.50
CA THR A 107 7.33 17.86 -25.63
C THR A 107 7.94 16.81 -24.69
N THR A 108 8.77 15.97 -25.25
CA THR A 108 9.48 14.93 -24.49
C THR A 108 10.82 15.42 -23.96
N THR A 109 11.36 16.50 -24.52
CA THR A 109 12.58 17.14 -23.99
C THR A 109 12.26 17.92 -22.74
N VAL A 110 13.01 17.71 -21.68
CA VAL A 110 12.85 18.43 -20.41
C VAL A 110 13.16 19.92 -20.66
N ALA A 111 12.18 20.75 -20.40
CA ALA A 111 12.21 22.20 -20.63
C ALA A 111 11.33 22.88 -19.57
N PRO A 112 11.33 24.22 -19.45
CA PRO A 112 10.44 24.91 -18.53
C PRO A 112 8.98 24.51 -18.74
N HIS A 113 8.26 24.23 -17.64
CA HIS A 113 6.84 23.81 -17.68
C HIS A 113 5.86 24.96 -18.02
N GLY A 114 6.34 26.20 -18.07
CA GLY A 114 5.52 27.37 -18.51
C GLY A 114 4.64 27.98 -17.41
N GLY A 115 5.09 27.95 -16.18
CA GLY A 115 4.46 28.64 -15.05
C GLY A 115 3.57 27.74 -14.17
N THR A 116 3.00 28.32 -13.12
CA THR A 116 2.27 27.63 -12.05
C THR A 116 0.99 26.92 -12.51
N ALA A 117 0.36 27.38 -13.59
CA ALA A 117 -0.81 26.72 -14.17
C ALA A 117 -0.53 25.30 -14.67
N ASN A 118 0.74 24.95 -14.87
CA ASN A 118 1.19 23.63 -15.31
C ASN A 118 1.80 22.79 -14.19
N VAL A 119 1.54 23.17 -12.93
CA VAL A 119 1.99 22.44 -11.73
C VAL A 119 0.78 22.14 -10.86
N GLY A 120 0.56 20.87 -10.58
CA GLY A 120 -0.38 20.43 -9.54
C GLY A 120 0.34 20.32 -8.21
N TYR A 121 -0.34 20.69 -7.12
CA TYR A 121 0.17 20.53 -5.76
C TYR A 121 -0.74 19.58 -4.97
N ALA A 122 -0.14 18.78 -4.11
CA ALA A 122 -0.85 17.88 -3.20
C ALA A 122 -0.03 17.66 -1.94
N THR A 123 -0.73 17.32 -0.85
CA THR A 123 -0.09 16.83 0.38
C THR A 123 -0.66 15.46 0.72
N ALA A 124 0.19 14.49 0.91
CA ALA A 124 -0.19 13.19 1.45
C ALA A 124 0.06 13.18 2.96
N SER A 125 -0.93 12.73 3.73
CA SER A 125 -0.80 12.51 5.17
C SER A 125 -0.60 11.02 5.42
N PHE A 126 0.37 10.70 6.27
CA PHE A 126 0.70 9.33 6.65
C PHE A 126 0.34 9.13 8.12
N THR A 127 -0.38 8.07 8.39
CA THR A 127 -0.64 7.61 9.75
C THR A 127 0.07 6.29 9.95
N THR A 128 0.84 6.19 11.03
CA THR A 128 1.39 4.88 11.44
C THR A 128 0.23 4.00 11.85
N VAL A 129 -0.16 3.08 10.99
CA VAL A 129 -1.07 2.02 11.37
C VAL A 129 -0.23 0.98 12.11
N LEU A 130 -0.05 1.18 13.42
CA LEU A 130 0.47 0.14 14.30
C LEU A 130 -0.65 -0.85 14.56
N GLY A 131 -0.64 -1.94 13.80
CA GLY A 131 -1.60 -3.01 13.96
C GLY A 131 -2.81 -2.92 13.05
N VAL A 132 -3.45 -4.02 12.84
CA VAL A 132 -4.73 -4.19 12.17
C VAL A 132 -5.71 -3.17 12.78
N ASN A 133 -6.43 -2.44 11.97
CA ASN A 133 -7.53 -1.57 12.40
C ASN A 133 -8.60 -2.42 13.11
N ASP A 134 -8.41 -2.66 14.41
CA ASP A 134 -9.29 -3.51 15.22
C ASP A 134 -10.73 -2.97 15.34
N THR A 135 -10.95 -1.69 15.10
CA THR A 135 -12.29 -1.10 15.27
C THR A 135 -13.26 -1.39 14.11
N ALA A 136 -12.78 -1.47 12.87
CA ALA A 136 -13.63 -1.91 11.75
C ALA A 136 -13.66 -3.44 11.61
N VAL A 137 -12.63 -4.12 12.12
CA VAL A 137 -12.49 -5.58 12.12
C VAL A 137 -13.16 -6.21 13.35
N ALA A 138 -13.24 -5.50 14.49
CA ALA A 138 -13.88 -6.02 15.71
C ALA A 138 -15.35 -6.43 15.49
N ASN A 139 -16.10 -5.71 14.66
CA ASN A 139 -17.46 -6.10 14.29
C ASN A 139 -17.52 -7.20 13.22
N LYS A 140 -16.38 -7.56 12.60
CA LYS A 140 -16.29 -8.59 11.56
C LYS A 140 -15.48 -9.82 12.01
N LYS A 141 -14.82 -9.74 13.18
CA LYS A 141 -14.01 -10.85 13.68
C LYS A 141 -14.87 -12.05 14.01
N ILE A 142 -14.50 -13.20 13.45
CA ILE A 142 -15.03 -14.48 13.86
C ILE A 142 -14.43 -14.81 15.22
N VAL A 143 -15.23 -15.27 16.16
CA VAL A 143 -14.79 -15.65 17.50
C VAL A 143 -15.50 -16.93 17.89
N LEU A 144 -14.73 -17.89 18.41
CA LEU A 144 -15.25 -19.14 18.94
C LEU A 144 -15.45 -19.03 20.47
N TYR A 145 -16.65 -19.37 20.95
CA TYR A 145 -16.95 -19.38 22.38
C TYR A 145 -17.98 -20.45 22.77
N PRO A 146 -17.88 -21.03 23.98
CA PRO A 146 -16.76 -20.91 24.90
C PRO A 146 -15.48 -21.50 24.33
N ASN A 147 -14.34 -20.98 24.78
CA ASN A 147 -13.04 -21.53 24.49
C ASN A 147 -12.20 -21.46 25.77
N PRO A 148 -11.95 -22.58 26.47
CA PRO A 148 -12.18 -23.98 26.10
C PRO A 148 -13.64 -24.38 25.92
N ALA A 149 -13.89 -25.41 25.07
CA ALA A 149 -15.20 -25.95 24.78
C ALA A 149 -15.31 -27.43 25.16
N LYS A 150 -16.50 -27.87 25.67
CA LYS A 150 -16.77 -29.26 26.02
C LYS A 150 -17.52 -30.00 24.92
N GLU A 151 -18.74 -29.60 24.61
CA GLU A 151 -19.61 -30.31 23.65
C GLU A 151 -19.89 -29.52 22.40
N THR A 152 -20.02 -28.20 22.54
CA THR A 152 -20.36 -27.29 21.46
C THR A 152 -19.53 -26.01 21.54
N VAL A 153 -19.33 -25.37 20.39
CA VAL A 153 -18.74 -24.07 20.28
C VAL A 153 -19.65 -23.19 19.42
N ASN A 154 -19.89 -21.98 19.88
CA ASN A 154 -20.63 -20.96 19.13
C ASN A 154 -19.65 -20.12 18.33
N ILE A 155 -20.11 -19.60 17.21
CA ILE A 155 -19.33 -18.76 16.32
C ILE A 155 -20.03 -17.41 16.21
N LYS A 156 -19.33 -16.36 16.64
CA LYS A 156 -19.82 -14.99 16.44
C LYS A 156 -19.75 -14.62 14.95
N ASN A 157 -20.81 -13.98 14.42
CA ASN A 157 -20.97 -13.64 13.01
C ASN A 157 -21.03 -14.87 12.08
N ALA A 158 -21.69 -15.91 12.51
CA ALA A 158 -21.87 -17.16 11.75
C ALA A 158 -22.61 -16.98 10.42
N ASP A 159 -23.45 -15.96 10.29
CA ASP A 159 -24.17 -15.59 9.08
C ASP A 159 -23.26 -15.34 7.86
N ARG A 160 -22.00 -15.04 8.11
CA ARG A 160 -20.98 -14.78 7.09
C ARG A 160 -20.19 -16.02 6.68
N ILE A 161 -20.36 -17.13 7.39
CA ILE A 161 -19.55 -18.34 7.17
C ILE A 161 -20.16 -19.16 6.03
N LYS A 162 -19.29 -19.65 5.16
CA LYS A 162 -19.60 -20.60 4.10
C LYS A 162 -19.32 -22.04 4.56
N SER A 163 -18.14 -22.27 5.14
CA SER A 163 -17.73 -23.57 5.64
C SER A 163 -16.61 -23.46 6.68
N VAL A 164 -16.45 -24.49 7.49
CA VAL A 164 -15.40 -24.61 8.50
C VAL A 164 -14.69 -25.93 8.33
N ASP A 165 -13.38 -25.89 8.16
CA ASP A 165 -12.49 -27.04 8.18
C ASP A 165 -11.76 -27.11 9.52
N ILE A 166 -11.78 -28.28 10.17
CA ILE A 166 -11.19 -28.50 11.50
C ILE A 166 -9.95 -29.36 11.36
N TYR A 167 -8.84 -28.87 11.92
CA TYR A 167 -7.54 -29.52 11.86
C TYR A 167 -6.99 -29.78 13.26
N GLU A 168 -6.28 -30.91 13.42
CA GLU A 168 -5.43 -31.18 14.58
C GLU A 168 -4.12 -30.40 14.50
N THR A 169 -3.40 -30.34 15.62
CA THR A 169 -2.08 -29.67 15.72
C THR A 169 -1.04 -30.18 14.72
N GLY A 170 -1.16 -31.41 14.27
CA GLY A 170 -0.30 -32.02 13.25
C GLY A 170 -0.69 -31.65 11.80
N GLY A 171 -1.69 -30.77 11.59
CA GLY A 171 -2.17 -30.36 10.27
C GLY A 171 -3.10 -31.38 9.59
N ARG A 172 -3.46 -32.46 10.25
CA ARG A 172 -4.43 -33.44 9.71
C ARG A 172 -5.84 -32.87 9.83
N LYS A 173 -6.53 -32.77 8.68
CA LYS A 173 -7.95 -32.40 8.67
C LYS A 173 -8.80 -33.48 9.33
N VAL A 174 -9.57 -33.10 10.33
CA VAL A 174 -10.48 -33.98 11.05
C VAL A 174 -11.83 -34.09 10.35
N ARG A 175 -12.40 -32.92 9.98
CA ARG A 175 -13.66 -32.85 9.24
C ARG A 175 -13.91 -31.48 8.67
N SER A 176 -14.90 -31.41 7.78
CA SER A 176 -15.48 -30.16 7.27
C SER A 176 -16.92 -30.03 7.78
N VAL A 177 -17.34 -28.82 8.13
CA VAL A 177 -18.69 -28.52 8.62
C VAL A 177 -19.20 -27.30 7.87
N VAL A 178 -20.46 -27.34 7.44
CA VAL A 178 -21.23 -26.16 7.09
C VAL A 178 -22.07 -25.83 8.31
N PRO A 179 -21.84 -24.69 9.00
CA PRO A 179 -22.61 -24.36 10.20
C PRO A 179 -24.10 -24.22 9.87
N ASP A 180 -24.92 -24.86 10.68
CA ASP A 180 -26.37 -24.63 10.71
C ASP A 180 -26.67 -23.72 11.91
N GLY A 181 -26.75 -22.41 11.64
CA GLY A 181 -26.81 -21.38 12.69
C GLY A 181 -25.42 -21.03 13.28
N GLU A 182 -25.40 -20.69 14.57
CA GLU A 182 -24.21 -20.17 15.25
C GLU A 182 -23.37 -21.23 15.97
N THR A 183 -23.79 -22.51 15.95
CA THR A 183 -23.22 -23.55 16.80
C THR A 183 -22.61 -24.69 16.00
N ILE A 184 -21.42 -25.14 16.40
CA ILE A 184 -20.79 -26.38 15.92
C ILE A 184 -20.65 -27.36 17.08
N SER A 185 -21.11 -28.59 16.88
CA SER A 185 -20.83 -29.66 17.83
C SER A 185 -19.35 -30.09 17.73
N VAL A 186 -18.70 -30.18 18.88
CA VAL A 186 -17.31 -30.67 19.00
C VAL A 186 -17.24 -31.88 19.95
N ARG A 187 -18.40 -32.51 20.21
CA ARG A 187 -18.55 -33.64 21.17
C ARG A 187 -17.72 -34.84 20.77
N ASP A 188 -17.56 -35.08 19.49
CA ASP A 188 -16.81 -36.23 18.93
C ASP A 188 -15.29 -35.98 18.84
N LEU A 189 -14.84 -34.77 19.14
CA LEU A 189 -13.42 -34.46 19.19
C LEU A 189 -12.82 -34.87 20.53
N LYS A 190 -11.63 -35.45 20.49
CA LYS A 190 -10.85 -35.77 21.72
C LYS A 190 -10.36 -34.46 22.35
N SER A 191 -10.11 -34.47 23.66
CA SER A 191 -9.48 -33.36 24.36
C SER A 191 -8.14 -32.99 23.69
N GLY A 192 -7.95 -31.70 23.42
CA GLY A 192 -6.77 -31.22 22.69
C GLY A 192 -6.95 -29.85 22.05
N ILE A 193 -5.98 -29.45 21.24
CA ILE A 193 -5.99 -28.20 20.51
C ILE A 193 -6.36 -28.47 19.04
N TYR A 194 -7.27 -27.66 18.52
CA TYR A 194 -7.72 -27.70 17.13
C TYR A 194 -7.60 -26.33 16.49
N TYR A 195 -7.43 -26.31 15.18
CA TYR A 195 -7.44 -25.10 14.37
C TYR A 195 -8.63 -25.16 13.41
N PHE A 196 -9.42 -24.11 13.43
CA PHE A 196 -10.59 -23.92 12.58
C PHE A 196 -10.19 -23.00 11.45
N GLU A 197 -10.16 -23.51 10.24
CA GLU A 197 -10.07 -22.71 9.01
C GLU A 197 -11.49 -22.42 8.54
N ILE A 198 -11.85 -21.16 8.58
CA ILE A 198 -13.21 -20.68 8.35
C ILE A 198 -13.23 -19.95 7.02
N THR A 199 -13.90 -20.53 6.03
CA THR A 199 -14.15 -19.89 4.74
C THR A 199 -15.39 -18.99 4.85
N LEU A 200 -15.26 -17.71 4.54
CA LEU A 200 -16.36 -16.77 4.54
C LEU A 200 -17.09 -16.75 3.18
N LYS A 201 -18.31 -16.22 3.14
CA LYS A 201 -19.12 -16.14 1.92
C LYS A 201 -18.51 -15.22 0.85
N ASP A 202 -17.65 -14.28 1.26
CA ASP A 202 -16.89 -13.40 0.36
C ASP A 202 -15.59 -14.06 -0.18
N GLY A 203 -15.33 -15.32 0.18
CA GLY A 203 -14.15 -16.07 -0.22
C GLY A 203 -12.91 -15.87 0.65
N SER A 204 -12.95 -14.97 1.64
CA SER A 204 -11.85 -14.78 2.57
C SER A 204 -11.75 -15.90 3.59
N LEU A 205 -10.55 -16.09 4.17
CA LEU A 205 -10.27 -17.09 5.19
C LEU A 205 -10.06 -16.43 6.55
N SER A 206 -10.55 -17.09 7.62
CA SER A 206 -10.25 -16.75 9.00
C SER A 206 -9.77 -18.01 9.73
N TYR A 207 -8.83 -17.84 10.65
CA TYR A 207 -8.25 -18.94 11.41
C TYR A 207 -8.45 -18.70 12.90
N GLU A 208 -9.06 -19.68 13.56
CA GLU A 208 -9.31 -19.62 15.00
C GLU A 208 -8.80 -20.87 15.69
N LYS A 209 -8.27 -20.70 16.90
CA LYS A 209 -7.80 -21.80 17.76
C LYS A 209 -8.91 -22.20 18.73
N LEU A 210 -9.19 -23.49 18.84
CA LEU A 210 -10.09 -24.06 19.83
C LEU A 210 -9.31 -24.96 20.79
N ILE A 211 -9.59 -24.84 22.09
CA ILE A 211 -9.18 -25.78 23.13
C ILE A 211 -10.39 -26.63 23.45
N LYS A 212 -10.28 -27.94 23.23
CA LYS A 212 -11.32 -28.95 23.54
C LYS A 212 -10.98 -29.63 24.88
N GLU A 213 -11.89 -29.54 25.82
CA GLU A 213 -11.85 -30.27 27.08
C GLU A 213 -12.56 -31.64 27.00
#